data_7de883896376f4f2c5daf5b3b8edac03
#
_entry.id   7de883896376f4f2c5daf5b3b8edac03
#
_cell.length_a   1.000
_cell.length_b   1.000
_cell.length_c   1.000
_cell.angle_alpha   90.00
_cell.angle_beta   90.00
_cell.angle_gamma   90.00
#
_symmetry.space_group_name_H-M   'P 1'
#
loop_
_entity.id
_entity.type
_entity.pdbx_description
1 polymer ?
#
loop_
_entity_poly.entity_id
_entity_poly.type
_entity_poly.pdbx_seq_one_letter_code
_entity_poly.pdbx_strand_id
1 'polypeptide(L)'
;TSKEIRSTVTSEGDITISIVNVAMPVPKDHEVLIKVEAAPINPSDLALLTTFAADLDSLTMSGSGDDTVASMKVRPALMGAMKPRLDQAMQAGNEGSGVIVAAGANPEAQALIGKTVGVAGGAMYAQYRCVAAQSCLVMDEGTTSAEAASSFVNPLTALAFVETMKMENHTALVNTAAASNLGQMLVKICKDDGIPLVNIVRKTEQVEVLKNLGAEYVCNTSDESFMKDLVAALIATGATLAFDATGGGNGGKLPGQILAAMEIAANKTAKEYSRYGSD
;
A
#
# COMPACT_ATOMS: atom_id res chain seq x y z
N THR A 1 4.37 -26.72 15.66
CA THR A 1 3.56 -25.50 15.82
C THR A 1 4.17 -24.37 15.03
N SER A 2 3.37 -23.40 14.64
CA SER A 2 3.74 -22.15 13.99
C SER A 2 3.21 -20.98 14.82
N LYS A 3 3.78 -19.79 14.65
CA LYS A 3 3.29 -18.56 15.27
C LYS A 3 2.74 -17.64 14.22
N GLU A 4 1.71 -16.89 14.60
CA GLU A 4 1.14 -15.83 13.76
C GLU A 4 0.65 -14.65 14.62
N ILE A 5 0.57 -13.46 14.03
CA ILE A 5 -0.02 -12.28 14.66
C ILE A 5 -1.51 -12.29 14.39
N ARG A 6 -2.29 -12.06 15.45
CA ARG A 6 -3.73 -11.85 15.37
C ARG A 6 -4.17 -10.55 16.03
N SER A 7 -5.22 -9.97 15.47
CA SER A 7 -5.93 -8.82 16.04
C SER A 7 -7.36 -9.20 16.36
N THR A 8 -7.80 -8.91 17.58
CA THR A 8 -9.15 -9.17 18.06
C THR A 8 -9.77 -7.88 18.56
N VAL A 9 -11.04 -7.64 18.21
CA VAL A 9 -11.86 -6.58 18.81
C VAL A 9 -12.87 -7.25 19.71
N THR A 10 -12.84 -6.97 21.02
CA THR A 10 -13.76 -7.57 21.97
C THR A 10 -15.10 -6.84 22.04
N SER A 11 -16.12 -7.52 22.55
CA SER A 11 -17.43 -6.92 22.83
C SER A 11 -17.38 -5.80 23.90
N GLU A 12 -16.34 -5.80 24.74
CA GLU A 12 -16.04 -4.74 25.74
C GLU A 12 -15.36 -3.51 25.14
N GLY A 13 -15.01 -3.56 23.85
CA GLY A 13 -14.38 -2.46 23.14
C GLY A 13 -12.86 -2.39 23.28
N ASP A 14 -12.22 -3.51 23.57
CA ASP A 14 -10.77 -3.63 23.52
C ASP A 14 -10.30 -4.18 22.17
N ILE A 15 -9.24 -3.60 21.64
CA ILE A 15 -8.49 -4.14 20.49
C ILE A 15 -7.22 -4.74 21.04
N THR A 16 -6.96 -6.02 20.77
CA THR A 16 -5.74 -6.70 21.18
C THR A 16 -5.00 -7.23 19.95
N ILE A 17 -3.68 -7.01 19.92
CA ILE A 17 -2.79 -7.58 18.91
C ILE A 17 -1.79 -8.46 19.66
N SER A 18 -1.74 -9.73 19.30
CA SER A 18 -0.91 -10.70 20.01
C SER A 18 -0.31 -11.75 19.06
N ILE A 19 0.76 -12.39 19.51
CA ILE A 19 1.33 -13.56 18.86
C ILE A 19 0.60 -14.80 19.41
N VAL A 20 0.11 -15.64 18.53
CA VAL A 20 -0.58 -16.90 18.90
C VAL A 20 0.14 -18.10 18.32
N ASN A 21 0.13 -19.20 19.06
CA ASN A 21 0.60 -20.50 18.58
C ASN A 21 -0.55 -21.22 17.85
N VAL A 22 -0.26 -21.70 16.65
CA VAL A 22 -1.21 -22.46 15.82
C VAL A 22 -0.61 -23.79 15.39
N ALA A 23 -1.44 -24.73 14.95
CA ALA A 23 -0.93 -25.93 14.32
C ALA A 23 -0.12 -25.61 13.08
N MET A 24 0.94 -26.38 12.79
CA MET A 24 1.69 -26.25 11.55
C MET A 24 0.73 -26.46 10.37
N PRO A 25 0.63 -25.49 9.43
CA PRO A 25 -0.21 -25.67 8.25
C PRO A 25 0.28 -26.84 7.39
N VAL A 26 -0.66 -27.57 6.79
CA VAL A 26 -0.37 -28.67 5.87
C VAL A 26 -0.92 -28.32 4.50
N PRO A 27 -0.08 -28.26 3.46
CA PRO A 27 -0.52 -27.88 2.12
C PRO A 27 -1.43 -28.95 1.51
N LYS A 28 -2.53 -28.52 0.90
CA LYS A 28 -3.39 -29.36 0.06
C LYS A 28 -2.71 -29.64 -1.28
N ASP A 29 -3.29 -30.51 -2.11
CA ASP A 29 -2.66 -30.98 -3.35
C ASP A 29 -2.05 -29.88 -4.23
N HIS A 30 -2.74 -28.76 -4.40
CA HIS A 30 -2.34 -27.63 -5.24
C HIS A 30 -1.69 -26.48 -4.46
N GLU A 31 -1.44 -26.67 -3.16
CA GLU A 31 -0.86 -25.65 -2.29
C GLU A 31 0.62 -25.92 -2.04
N VAL A 32 1.32 -24.86 -1.68
CA VAL A 32 2.68 -24.90 -1.15
C VAL A 32 2.70 -24.36 0.29
N LEU A 33 3.65 -24.84 1.09
CA LEU A 33 3.95 -24.31 2.41
C LEU A 33 5.16 -23.41 2.32
N ILE A 34 4.95 -22.14 2.60
CA ILE A 34 6.00 -21.12 2.63
C ILE A 34 6.46 -20.94 4.08
N LYS A 35 7.76 -21.03 4.31
CA LYS A 35 8.40 -20.46 5.49
C LYS A 35 8.56 -18.97 5.24
N VAL A 36 7.71 -18.17 5.86
CA VAL A 36 7.72 -16.71 5.68
C VAL A 36 8.94 -16.13 6.39
N GLU A 37 9.73 -15.36 5.69
CA GLU A 37 10.98 -14.77 6.19
C GLU A 37 10.93 -13.25 6.24
N ALA A 38 10.07 -12.63 5.42
CA ALA A 38 9.87 -11.18 5.40
C ALA A 38 8.44 -10.83 4.98
N ALA A 39 7.89 -9.80 5.61
CA ALA A 39 6.62 -9.18 5.23
C ALA A 39 6.71 -7.66 5.48
N PRO A 40 6.28 -6.81 4.54
CA PRO A 40 6.29 -5.37 4.74
C PRO A 40 5.15 -4.95 5.66
N ILE A 41 5.24 -3.72 6.18
CA ILE A 41 4.13 -3.07 6.90
C ILE A 41 3.56 -1.98 6.00
N ASN A 42 2.45 -2.27 5.36
CA ASN A 42 1.70 -1.30 4.56
C ASN A 42 0.69 -0.54 5.45
N PRO A 43 0.26 0.68 5.08
CA PRO A 43 -0.81 1.38 5.81
C PRO A 43 -2.09 0.55 5.96
N SER A 44 -2.42 -0.28 4.98
CA SER A 44 -3.56 -1.20 5.02
C SER A 44 -3.39 -2.32 6.05
N ASP A 45 -2.16 -2.77 6.34
CA ASP A 45 -1.88 -3.73 7.41
C ASP A 45 -2.13 -3.12 8.79
N LEU A 46 -1.75 -1.85 8.98
CA LEU A 46 -2.07 -1.12 10.20
C LEU A 46 -3.58 -1.02 10.40
N ALA A 47 -4.34 -0.75 9.33
CA ALA A 47 -5.80 -0.72 9.39
C ALA A 47 -6.41 -2.09 9.74
N LEU A 48 -5.80 -3.20 9.33
CA LEU A 48 -6.21 -4.54 9.73
C LEU A 48 -5.90 -4.84 11.21
N LEU A 49 -4.73 -4.42 11.67
CA LEU A 49 -4.28 -4.65 13.04
C LEU A 49 -5.05 -3.79 14.05
N THR A 50 -5.11 -2.47 13.81
CA THR A 50 -5.66 -1.51 14.79
C THR A 50 -7.11 -1.14 14.53
N THR A 51 -7.64 -1.36 13.32
CA THR A 51 -8.92 -0.84 12.81
C THR A 51 -8.96 0.69 12.67
N PHE A 52 -9.88 1.19 11.84
CA PHE A 52 -10.18 2.64 11.77
C PHE A 52 -10.83 3.18 13.05
N ALA A 53 -11.32 2.29 13.92
CA ALA A 53 -12.04 2.63 15.14
C ALA A 53 -11.12 2.75 16.37
N ALA A 54 -9.83 2.42 16.24
CA ALA A 54 -8.90 2.47 17.37
C ALA A 54 -8.68 3.89 17.90
N ASP A 55 -8.62 3.99 19.20
CA ASP A 55 -8.06 5.13 19.93
C ASP A 55 -6.58 4.85 20.17
N LEU A 56 -5.72 5.39 19.30
CA LEU A 56 -4.27 5.17 19.37
C LEU A 56 -3.62 5.77 20.61
N ASP A 57 -4.23 6.80 21.21
CA ASP A 57 -3.71 7.40 22.44
C ASP A 57 -3.88 6.46 23.65
N SER A 58 -4.76 5.45 23.53
CA SER A 58 -4.96 4.42 24.56
C SER A 58 -4.00 3.22 24.44
N LEU A 59 -3.04 3.24 23.50
CA LEU A 59 -2.12 2.13 23.27
C LEU A 59 -1.32 1.80 24.53
N THR A 60 -1.37 0.54 24.91
CA THR A 60 -0.57 -0.04 25.98
C THR A 60 0.12 -1.30 25.49
N MET A 61 1.30 -1.60 26.06
CA MET A 61 2.05 -2.82 25.79
C MET A 61 2.21 -3.61 27.08
N SER A 62 2.04 -4.92 27.00
CA SER A 62 2.24 -5.84 28.12
C SER A 62 2.96 -7.11 27.64
N GLY A 63 3.49 -7.91 28.59
CA GLY A 63 4.25 -9.11 28.27
C GLY A 63 5.65 -8.81 27.70
N SER A 64 6.31 -9.84 27.23
CA SER A 64 7.62 -9.75 26.58
C SER A 64 7.83 -10.93 25.62
N GLY A 65 8.66 -10.75 24.60
CA GLY A 65 8.92 -11.78 23.59
C GLY A 65 7.61 -12.23 22.92
N ASP A 66 7.37 -13.52 22.91
CA ASP A 66 6.19 -14.12 22.29
C ASP A 66 4.87 -13.83 23.05
N ASP A 67 4.95 -13.46 24.32
CA ASP A 67 3.80 -13.11 25.16
C ASP A 67 3.47 -11.60 25.08
N THR A 68 4.09 -10.87 24.17
CA THR A 68 3.82 -9.45 23.95
C THR A 68 2.39 -9.26 23.44
N VAL A 69 1.65 -8.36 24.11
CA VAL A 69 0.31 -7.95 23.70
C VAL A 69 0.26 -6.43 23.62
N ALA A 70 -0.13 -5.92 22.48
CA ALA A 70 -0.53 -4.53 22.31
C ALA A 70 -2.05 -4.42 22.48
N SER A 71 -2.50 -3.48 23.32
CA SER A 71 -3.92 -3.26 23.60
C SER A 71 -4.30 -1.80 23.39
N MET A 72 -5.47 -1.57 22.81
CA MET A 72 -6.04 -0.25 22.57
C MET A 72 -7.55 -0.29 22.85
N LYS A 73 -8.18 0.87 22.98
CA LYS A 73 -9.64 0.98 23.06
C LYS A 73 -10.23 1.30 21.68
N VAL A 74 -11.41 0.78 21.42
CA VAL A 74 -12.27 1.26 20.34
C VAL A 74 -12.88 2.59 20.75
N ARG A 75 -12.86 3.59 19.88
CA ARG A 75 -13.59 4.84 20.13
C ARG A 75 -15.09 4.56 20.29
N PRO A 76 -15.72 4.94 21.39
CA PRO A 76 -17.09 4.54 21.70
C PRO A 76 -18.11 4.81 20.58
N ALA A 77 -17.97 5.93 19.89
CA ALA A 77 -18.84 6.31 18.77
C ALA A 77 -18.75 5.33 17.58
N LEU A 78 -17.68 4.52 17.48
CA LEU A 78 -17.43 3.60 16.37
C LEU A 78 -17.67 2.13 16.72
N MET A 79 -18.05 1.80 17.97
CA MET A 79 -18.36 0.42 18.37
C MET A 79 -19.45 -0.23 17.50
N GLY A 80 -20.45 0.55 17.07
CA GLY A 80 -21.50 0.05 16.19
C GLY A 80 -20.97 -0.48 14.85
N ALA A 81 -19.93 0.13 14.31
CA ALA A 81 -19.30 -0.27 13.06
C ALA A 81 -18.40 -1.54 13.22
N MET A 82 -18.02 -1.87 14.47
CA MET A 82 -17.18 -3.05 14.74
C MET A 82 -18.00 -4.33 14.93
N LYS A 83 -19.32 -4.28 14.99
CA LYS A 83 -20.19 -5.46 15.20
C LYS A 83 -19.83 -6.69 14.35
N PRO A 84 -19.53 -6.56 13.04
CA PRO A 84 -19.19 -7.73 12.20
C PRO A 84 -17.87 -8.40 12.59
N ARG A 85 -17.01 -7.71 13.37
CA ARG A 85 -15.66 -8.15 13.72
C ARG A 85 -15.51 -8.57 15.19
N LEU A 86 -16.53 -8.34 16.02
CA LEU A 86 -16.44 -8.60 17.45
C LEU A 86 -16.08 -10.07 17.73
N ASP A 87 -15.16 -10.25 18.68
CA ASP A 87 -14.70 -11.55 19.21
C ASP A 87 -14.13 -12.50 18.17
N GLN A 88 -13.71 -11.95 17.00
CA GLN A 88 -13.03 -12.70 15.95
C GLN A 88 -11.54 -12.34 15.93
N ALA A 89 -10.71 -13.37 16.11
CA ALA A 89 -9.26 -13.25 16.01
C ALA A 89 -8.83 -13.25 14.52
N MET A 90 -8.58 -12.08 13.97
CA MET A 90 -8.24 -11.88 12.56
C MET A 90 -6.74 -11.95 12.33
N GLN A 91 -6.33 -12.67 11.31
CA GLN A 91 -4.95 -12.67 10.80
C GLN A 91 -4.63 -11.34 10.08
N ALA A 92 -3.36 -10.98 9.96
CA ALA A 92 -2.88 -9.78 9.28
C ALA A 92 -1.68 -10.08 8.37
N GLY A 93 -1.26 -9.05 7.61
CA GLY A 93 -0.18 -9.12 6.62
C GLY A 93 -0.74 -9.37 5.22
N ASN A 94 -0.78 -8.32 4.38
CA ASN A 94 -1.38 -8.39 3.04
C ASN A 94 -0.48 -9.12 2.05
N GLU A 95 0.83 -8.98 2.20
CA GLU A 95 1.85 -9.57 1.35
C GLU A 95 3.07 -9.99 2.17
N GLY A 96 3.92 -10.81 1.58
CA GLY A 96 5.17 -11.23 2.18
C GLY A 96 5.93 -12.17 1.27
N SER A 97 7.06 -12.65 1.74
CA SER A 97 7.97 -13.51 0.99
C SER A 97 8.62 -14.54 1.89
N GLY A 98 9.08 -15.60 1.30
CA GLY A 98 9.80 -16.67 1.96
C GLY A 98 10.15 -17.79 1.00
N VAL A 99 10.66 -18.88 1.58
CA VAL A 99 11.06 -20.07 0.83
C VAL A 99 9.98 -21.14 0.93
N ILE A 100 9.66 -21.78 -0.19
CA ILE A 100 8.76 -22.93 -0.19
C ILE A 100 9.47 -24.14 0.40
N VAL A 101 8.94 -24.67 1.52
CA VAL A 101 9.56 -25.79 2.28
C VAL A 101 8.82 -27.10 2.12
N ALA A 102 7.58 -27.07 1.66
CA ALA A 102 6.79 -28.27 1.34
C ALA A 102 5.70 -27.92 0.30
N ALA A 103 5.14 -28.93 -0.34
CA ALA A 103 4.06 -28.79 -1.31
C ALA A 103 3.12 -30.00 -1.26
N GLY A 104 1.88 -29.80 -1.71
CA GLY A 104 0.93 -30.88 -1.96
C GLY A 104 1.36 -31.76 -3.14
N ALA A 105 0.53 -32.72 -3.49
CA ALA A 105 0.88 -33.77 -4.47
C ALA A 105 0.92 -33.27 -5.93
N ASN A 106 0.38 -32.09 -6.24
CA ASN A 106 0.37 -31.55 -7.59
C ASN A 106 1.81 -31.30 -8.09
N PRO A 107 2.20 -31.78 -9.30
CA PRO A 107 3.55 -31.62 -9.85
C PRO A 107 4.00 -30.15 -9.97
N GLU A 108 3.09 -29.22 -10.29
CA GLU A 108 3.40 -27.80 -10.38
C GLU A 108 3.77 -27.22 -9.01
N ALA A 109 3.04 -27.62 -7.96
CA ALA A 109 3.35 -27.23 -6.59
C ALA A 109 4.69 -27.83 -6.12
N GLN A 110 4.95 -29.10 -6.43
CA GLN A 110 6.22 -29.78 -6.11
C GLN A 110 7.43 -29.14 -6.79
N ALA A 111 7.28 -28.63 -8.01
CA ALA A 111 8.36 -27.96 -8.76
C ALA A 111 8.80 -26.63 -8.11
N LEU A 112 8.01 -26.10 -7.19
CA LEU A 112 8.32 -24.83 -6.50
C LEU A 112 9.12 -25.03 -5.20
N ILE A 113 9.29 -26.25 -4.71
CA ILE A 113 10.03 -26.51 -3.46
C ILE A 113 11.46 -25.93 -3.57
N GLY A 114 11.87 -25.21 -2.55
CA GLY A 114 13.18 -24.52 -2.46
C GLY A 114 13.23 -23.18 -3.17
N LYS A 115 12.17 -22.75 -3.88
CA LYS A 115 12.14 -21.42 -4.52
C LYS A 115 11.80 -20.33 -3.52
N THR A 116 12.43 -19.16 -3.67
CA THR A 116 12.03 -17.91 -3.02
C THR A 116 10.83 -17.35 -3.78
N VAL A 117 9.79 -17.00 -3.06
CA VAL A 117 8.54 -16.49 -3.65
C VAL A 117 8.02 -15.26 -2.91
N GLY A 118 7.44 -14.32 -3.66
CA GLY A 118 6.58 -13.28 -3.15
C GLY A 118 5.12 -13.74 -3.23
N VAL A 119 4.29 -13.31 -2.28
CA VAL A 119 2.86 -13.68 -2.22
C VAL A 119 2.02 -12.51 -1.73
N ALA A 120 0.87 -12.28 -2.37
CA ALA A 120 -0.24 -11.49 -1.85
C ALA A 120 -1.41 -12.43 -1.56
N GLY A 121 -2.14 -12.20 -0.48
CA GLY A 121 -3.29 -13.04 -0.17
C GLY A 121 -3.67 -13.05 1.30
N GLY A 122 -3.06 -12.19 2.10
CA GLY A 122 -3.35 -12.04 3.52
C GLY A 122 -2.69 -13.09 4.41
N ALA A 123 -2.74 -12.83 5.72
CA ALA A 123 -2.20 -13.70 6.76
C ALA A 123 -0.68 -13.96 6.66
N MET A 124 0.08 -13.00 6.12
CA MET A 124 1.52 -13.14 5.95
C MET A 124 2.32 -12.78 7.22
N TYR A 125 1.68 -12.24 8.26
CA TYR A 125 2.33 -12.08 9.56
C TYR A 125 2.29 -13.40 10.35
N ALA A 126 2.90 -14.43 9.76
CA ALA A 126 2.98 -15.79 10.27
C ALA A 126 4.36 -16.38 9.95
N GLN A 127 4.80 -17.37 10.73
CA GLN A 127 6.04 -18.10 10.41
C GLN A 127 5.89 -19.02 9.20
N TYR A 128 4.70 -19.60 9.03
CA TYR A 128 4.40 -20.50 7.92
C TYR A 128 3.02 -20.21 7.35
N ARG A 129 2.89 -20.27 6.04
CA ARG A 129 1.64 -20.02 5.32
C ARG A 129 1.45 -21.01 4.17
N CYS A 130 0.26 -21.66 4.09
CA CYS A 130 -0.15 -22.39 2.90
C CYS A 130 -0.86 -21.46 1.93
N VAL A 131 -0.47 -21.50 0.67
CA VAL A 131 -1.08 -20.74 -0.43
C VAL A 131 -1.15 -21.61 -1.68
N ALA A 132 -2.06 -21.28 -2.61
CA ALA A 132 -2.09 -21.94 -3.91
C ALA A 132 -0.78 -21.69 -4.68
N ALA A 133 -0.21 -22.70 -5.29
CA ALA A 133 1.05 -22.61 -6.04
C ALA A 133 1.00 -21.50 -7.12
N GLN A 134 -0.12 -21.38 -7.82
CA GLN A 134 -0.35 -20.34 -8.84
C GLN A 134 -0.37 -18.90 -8.30
N SER A 135 -0.52 -18.70 -6.99
CA SER A 135 -0.49 -17.39 -6.35
C SER A 135 0.93 -16.95 -5.97
N CYS A 136 1.92 -17.80 -6.20
CA CYS A 136 3.32 -17.52 -5.91
C CYS A 136 4.00 -16.81 -7.08
N LEU A 137 4.58 -15.65 -6.84
CA LEU A 137 5.51 -15.01 -7.76
C LEU A 137 6.91 -15.56 -7.46
N VAL A 138 7.42 -16.40 -8.35
CA VAL A 138 8.78 -16.95 -8.20
C VAL A 138 9.79 -15.85 -8.48
N MET A 139 10.72 -15.69 -7.56
CA MET A 139 11.80 -14.69 -7.68
C MET A 139 12.95 -15.21 -8.53
N ASP A 140 13.69 -14.28 -9.13
CA ASP A 140 14.95 -14.59 -9.80
C ASP A 140 15.97 -15.13 -8.80
N GLU A 141 16.90 -15.93 -9.31
CA GLU A 141 17.97 -16.52 -8.49
C GLU A 141 18.80 -15.42 -7.82
N GLY A 142 19.03 -15.57 -6.53
CA GLY A 142 19.76 -14.62 -5.71
C GLY A 142 18.91 -13.53 -5.08
N THR A 143 17.62 -13.39 -5.44
CA THR A 143 16.71 -12.46 -4.76
C THR A 143 16.43 -12.93 -3.33
N THR A 144 16.68 -12.06 -2.37
CA THR A 144 16.39 -12.35 -0.94
C THR A 144 14.90 -12.20 -0.64
N SER A 145 14.44 -12.89 0.41
CA SER A 145 13.06 -12.72 0.88
C SER A 145 12.75 -11.28 1.31
N ALA A 146 13.72 -10.53 1.81
CA ALA A 146 13.55 -9.12 2.17
C ALA A 146 13.26 -8.24 0.93
N GLU A 147 13.96 -8.47 -0.18
CA GLU A 147 13.72 -7.77 -1.45
C GLU A 147 12.38 -8.18 -2.05
N ALA A 148 12.01 -9.46 -1.97
CA ALA A 148 10.77 -10.00 -2.51
C ALA A 148 9.52 -9.65 -1.68
N ALA A 149 9.68 -9.25 -0.42
CA ALA A 149 8.56 -9.09 0.52
C ALA A 149 7.51 -8.07 0.06
N SER A 150 7.92 -7.03 -0.68
CA SER A 150 7.06 -5.93 -1.17
C SER A 150 6.81 -6.01 -2.68
N SER A 151 6.59 -7.21 -3.22
CA SER A 151 6.48 -7.43 -4.67
C SER A 151 5.07 -7.27 -5.23
N PHE A 152 4.05 -7.09 -4.40
CA PHE A 152 2.66 -7.03 -4.86
C PHE A 152 1.95 -5.71 -4.59
N VAL A 153 1.75 -5.32 -3.32
CA VAL A 153 0.83 -4.22 -2.98
C VAL A 153 1.24 -2.92 -3.66
N ASN A 154 2.46 -2.47 -3.44
CA ASN A 154 2.93 -1.19 -3.99
C ASN A 154 3.21 -1.27 -5.50
N PRO A 155 3.94 -2.27 -6.03
CA PRO A 155 4.24 -2.34 -7.47
C PRO A 155 2.97 -2.47 -8.33
N LEU A 156 2.04 -3.36 -7.95
CA LEU A 156 0.80 -3.54 -8.71
C LEU A 156 -0.09 -2.31 -8.64
N THR A 157 -0.11 -1.60 -7.51
CA THR A 157 -0.85 -0.34 -7.40
C THR A 157 -0.24 0.73 -8.29
N ALA A 158 1.09 0.85 -8.33
CA ALA A 158 1.77 1.80 -9.20
C ALA A 158 1.53 1.48 -10.70
N LEU A 159 1.60 0.20 -11.07
CA LEU A 159 1.27 -0.26 -12.43
C LEU A 159 -0.21 0.01 -12.77
N ALA A 160 -1.12 -0.25 -11.82
CA ALA A 160 -2.55 0.03 -12.01
C ALA A 160 -2.82 1.52 -12.26
N PHE A 161 -2.06 2.44 -11.66
CA PHE A 161 -2.18 3.87 -11.95
C PHE A 161 -1.84 4.17 -13.41
N VAL A 162 -0.73 3.59 -13.90
CA VAL A 162 -0.31 3.74 -15.31
C VAL A 162 -1.31 3.11 -16.27
N GLU A 163 -1.78 1.92 -15.97
CA GLU A 163 -2.77 1.24 -16.82
C GLU A 163 -4.13 1.97 -16.81
N THR A 164 -4.59 2.48 -15.67
CA THR A 164 -5.80 3.31 -15.60
C THR A 164 -5.64 4.57 -16.46
N MET A 165 -4.48 5.23 -16.37
CA MET A 165 -4.17 6.39 -17.21
C MET A 165 -4.33 6.06 -18.69
N LYS A 166 -3.75 4.95 -19.15
CA LYS A 166 -3.82 4.50 -20.56
C LYS A 166 -5.27 4.16 -20.95
N MET A 167 -5.98 3.41 -20.12
CA MET A 167 -7.37 2.98 -20.37
C MET A 167 -8.35 4.16 -20.47
N GLU A 168 -8.15 5.19 -19.66
CA GLU A 168 -8.98 6.41 -19.66
C GLU A 168 -8.48 7.48 -20.64
N ASN A 169 -7.49 7.16 -21.48
CA ASN A 169 -6.91 8.04 -22.50
C ASN A 169 -6.24 9.31 -21.94
N HIS A 170 -5.72 9.27 -20.71
CA HIS A 170 -4.85 10.31 -20.18
C HIS A 170 -3.40 10.05 -20.61
N THR A 171 -2.58 11.09 -20.61
CA THR A 171 -1.18 11.03 -21.07
C THR A 171 -0.15 11.33 -20.00
N ALA A 172 -0.61 11.79 -18.84
CA ALA A 172 0.24 12.14 -17.71
C ALA A 172 -0.53 11.97 -16.38
N LEU A 173 0.21 11.87 -15.29
CA LEU A 173 -0.33 11.59 -13.96
C LEU A 173 0.04 12.67 -12.94
N VAL A 174 -0.83 12.85 -11.94
CA VAL A 174 -0.51 13.51 -10.67
C VAL A 174 -0.57 12.47 -9.55
N ASN A 175 0.43 12.42 -8.68
CA ASN A 175 0.50 11.50 -7.55
C ASN A 175 0.76 12.24 -6.25
N THR A 176 -0.07 12.04 -5.23
CA THR A 176 0.15 12.55 -3.87
C THR A 176 0.93 11.55 -3.02
N ALA A 177 1.42 11.99 -1.86
CA ALA A 177 2.31 11.19 -1.02
C ALA A 177 3.47 10.57 -1.82
N ALA A 178 4.00 11.31 -2.80
CA ALA A 178 4.87 10.80 -3.84
C ALA A 178 6.22 10.25 -3.33
N ALA A 179 6.67 10.65 -2.14
CA ALA A 179 7.88 10.09 -1.51
C ALA A 179 7.64 8.77 -0.75
N SER A 180 6.40 8.25 -0.73
CA SER A 180 6.12 6.91 -0.20
C SER A 180 6.77 5.82 -1.04
N ASN A 181 6.83 4.58 -0.52
CA ASN A 181 7.37 3.45 -1.27
C ASN A 181 6.68 3.28 -2.63
N LEU A 182 5.33 3.32 -2.64
CA LEU A 182 4.52 3.29 -3.86
C LEU A 182 4.89 4.45 -4.81
N GLY A 183 4.97 5.68 -4.29
CA GLY A 183 5.26 6.86 -5.10
C GLY A 183 6.64 6.79 -5.74
N GLN A 184 7.65 6.32 -5.02
CA GLN A 184 9.00 6.12 -5.56
C GLN A 184 9.04 5.03 -6.66
N MET A 185 8.26 3.96 -6.52
CA MET A 185 8.08 2.95 -7.57
C MET A 185 7.40 3.55 -8.81
N LEU A 186 6.35 4.35 -8.61
CA LEU A 186 5.65 5.03 -9.70
C LEU A 186 6.57 6.01 -10.46
N VAL A 187 7.44 6.75 -9.75
CA VAL A 187 8.45 7.61 -10.41
C VAL A 187 9.36 6.81 -11.33
N LYS A 188 9.84 5.63 -10.90
CA LYS A 188 10.70 4.77 -11.72
C LYS A 188 9.95 4.24 -12.93
N ILE A 189 8.74 3.70 -12.76
CA ILE A 189 7.90 3.17 -13.84
C ILE A 189 7.61 4.27 -14.87
N CYS A 190 7.14 5.43 -14.44
CA CYS A 190 6.82 6.54 -15.33
C CYS A 190 8.06 7.06 -16.08
N LYS A 191 9.23 7.08 -15.43
CA LYS A 191 10.49 7.45 -16.07
C LYS A 191 10.91 6.45 -17.16
N ASP A 192 10.80 5.15 -16.88
CA ASP A 192 11.16 4.10 -17.82
C ASP A 192 10.20 4.06 -19.01
N ASP A 193 8.91 4.31 -18.77
CA ASP A 193 7.86 4.36 -19.82
C ASP A 193 7.75 5.72 -20.52
N GLY A 194 8.51 6.74 -20.10
CA GLY A 194 8.44 8.10 -20.68
C GLY A 194 7.14 8.83 -20.37
N ILE A 195 6.47 8.51 -19.26
CA ILE A 195 5.20 9.10 -18.83
C ILE A 195 5.49 10.33 -17.95
N PRO A 196 4.98 11.53 -18.29
CA PRO A 196 5.11 12.69 -17.42
C PRO A 196 4.36 12.49 -16.10
N LEU A 197 5.03 12.75 -14.98
CA LEU A 197 4.48 12.56 -13.64
C LEU A 197 4.69 13.81 -12.78
N VAL A 198 3.60 14.38 -12.29
CA VAL A 198 3.62 15.47 -11.29
C VAL A 198 3.54 14.86 -9.90
N ASN A 199 4.58 15.06 -9.10
CA ASN A 199 4.72 14.51 -7.76
C ASN A 199 4.39 15.56 -6.71
N ILE A 200 3.49 15.23 -5.77
CA ILE A 200 3.11 16.12 -4.67
C ILE A 200 3.63 15.54 -3.35
N VAL A 201 4.37 16.36 -2.63
CA VAL A 201 4.94 16.05 -1.31
C VAL A 201 4.63 17.19 -0.32
N ARG A 202 4.99 17.02 0.95
CA ARG A 202 4.74 18.03 1.99
C ARG A 202 5.97 18.50 2.76
N LYS A 203 7.17 18.00 2.41
CA LYS A 203 8.43 18.33 3.11
C LYS A 203 9.56 18.48 2.12
N THR A 204 10.49 19.37 2.41
CA THR A 204 11.66 19.64 1.56
C THR A 204 12.54 18.40 1.37
N GLU A 205 12.75 17.59 2.42
CA GLU A 205 13.55 16.36 2.33
C GLU A 205 12.93 15.36 1.35
N GLN A 206 11.60 15.35 1.22
CA GLN A 206 10.90 14.49 0.26
C GLN A 206 11.10 14.96 -1.18
N VAL A 207 11.24 16.29 -1.41
CA VAL A 207 11.58 16.83 -2.73
C VAL A 207 12.94 16.31 -3.17
N GLU A 208 13.93 16.32 -2.29
CA GLU A 208 15.29 15.84 -2.57
C GLU A 208 15.32 14.36 -2.91
N VAL A 209 14.57 13.53 -2.14
CA VAL A 209 14.43 12.08 -2.43
C VAL A 209 13.94 11.85 -3.84
N LEU A 210 12.88 12.55 -4.27
CA LEU A 210 12.30 12.38 -5.59
C LEU A 210 13.18 12.94 -6.71
N LYS A 211 13.83 14.08 -6.49
CA LYS A 211 14.80 14.64 -7.43
C LYS A 211 15.98 13.68 -7.68
N ASN A 212 16.49 13.04 -6.63
CA ASN A 212 17.55 12.04 -6.73
C ASN A 212 17.13 10.79 -7.52
N LEU A 213 15.82 10.45 -7.52
CA LEU A 213 15.25 9.39 -8.37
C LEU A 213 15.04 9.84 -9.82
N GLY A 214 15.23 11.14 -10.11
CA GLY A 214 15.07 11.73 -11.44
C GLY A 214 13.67 12.26 -11.72
N ALA A 215 12.85 12.52 -10.68
CA ALA A 215 11.56 13.17 -10.87
C ALA A 215 11.73 14.62 -11.36
N GLU A 216 11.08 14.95 -12.47
CA GLU A 216 11.15 16.27 -13.09
C GLU A 216 10.25 17.28 -12.39
N TYR A 217 8.98 16.92 -12.17
CA TYR A 217 7.98 17.79 -11.56
C TYR A 217 7.70 17.35 -10.12
N VAL A 218 8.11 18.17 -9.15
CA VAL A 218 7.88 17.93 -7.72
C VAL A 218 7.36 19.20 -7.07
N CYS A 219 6.13 19.16 -6.55
CA CYS A 219 5.45 20.28 -5.90
C CYS A 219 5.34 20.00 -4.39
N ASN A 220 5.78 20.93 -3.55
CA ASN A 220 5.72 20.80 -2.10
C ASN A 220 4.56 21.64 -1.54
N THR A 221 3.61 20.99 -0.88
CA THR A 221 2.41 21.65 -0.32
C THR A 221 2.70 22.64 0.80
N SER A 222 3.92 22.61 1.37
CA SER A 222 4.36 23.55 2.41
C SER A 222 4.94 24.85 1.84
N ASP A 223 5.19 24.91 0.55
CA ASP A 223 5.75 26.11 -0.09
C ASP A 223 4.64 27.11 -0.43
N GLU A 224 4.89 28.39 -0.23
CA GLU A 224 3.93 29.46 -0.58
C GLU A 224 3.59 29.46 -2.08
N SER A 225 4.55 29.02 -2.91
CA SER A 225 4.39 28.92 -4.36
C SER A 225 3.62 27.65 -4.82
N PHE A 226 3.23 26.75 -3.92
CA PHE A 226 2.67 25.42 -4.25
C PHE A 226 1.65 25.44 -5.39
N MET A 227 0.61 26.28 -5.28
CA MET A 227 -0.44 26.34 -6.30
C MET A 227 0.08 26.87 -7.66
N LYS A 228 1.01 27.80 -7.65
CA LYS A 228 1.63 28.32 -8.87
C LYS A 228 2.48 27.24 -9.54
N ASP A 229 3.27 26.52 -8.76
CA ASP A 229 4.18 25.48 -9.24
C ASP A 229 3.38 24.26 -9.75
N LEU A 230 2.30 23.89 -9.05
CA LEU A 230 1.39 22.83 -9.48
C LEU A 230 0.73 23.19 -10.83
N VAL A 231 0.17 24.40 -10.98
CA VAL A 231 -0.42 24.84 -12.26
C VAL A 231 0.63 24.82 -13.38
N ALA A 232 1.85 25.29 -13.11
CA ALA A 232 2.94 25.25 -14.10
C ALA A 232 3.30 23.82 -14.52
N ALA A 233 3.39 22.89 -13.57
CA ALA A 233 3.66 21.48 -13.84
C ALA A 233 2.51 20.83 -14.63
N LEU A 234 1.25 21.13 -14.31
CA LEU A 234 0.09 20.63 -15.04
C LEU A 234 0.04 21.15 -16.49
N ILE A 235 0.38 22.43 -16.71
CA ILE A 235 0.48 22.97 -18.08
C ILE A 235 1.60 22.27 -18.87
N ALA A 236 2.75 22.05 -18.24
CA ALA A 236 3.91 21.44 -18.89
C ALA A 236 3.67 19.95 -19.24
N THR A 237 2.94 19.22 -18.40
CA THR A 237 2.69 17.78 -18.55
C THR A 237 1.39 17.44 -19.25
N GLY A 238 0.41 18.32 -19.22
CA GLY A 238 -0.96 18.03 -19.68
C GLY A 238 -1.69 17.05 -18.77
N ALA A 239 -1.29 16.89 -17.51
CA ALA A 239 -1.88 15.91 -16.60
C ALA A 239 -3.31 16.31 -16.20
N THR A 240 -4.24 15.36 -16.42
CA THR A 240 -5.69 15.49 -16.13
C THR A 240 -6.21 14.35 -15.26
N LEU A 241 -5.33 13.45 -14.80
CA LEU A 241 -5.66 12.35 -13.88
C LEU A 241 -4.78 12.45 -12.63
N ALA A 242 -5.40 12.36 -11.46
CA ALA A 242 -4.69 12.39 -10.17
C ALA A 242 -5.05 11.19 -9.30
N PHE A 243 -4.03 10.61 -8.66
CA PHE A 243 -4.20 9.61 -7.61
C PHE A 243 -3.86 10.23 -6.25
N ASP A 244 -4.86 10.30 -5.36
CA ASP A 244 -4.67 10.79 -4.01
C ASP A 244 -4.55 9.66 -2.99
N ALA A 245 -3.32 9.44 -2.52
CA ALA A 245 -3.01 8.47 -1.47
C ALA A 245 -3.07 9.08 -0.05
N THR A 246 -3.46 10.36 0.10
CA THR A 246 -3.52 11.03 1.41
C THR A 246 -4.86 10.82 2.11
N GLY A 247 -5.84 10.25 1.43
CA GLY A 247 -7.14 9.88 1.97
C GLY A 247 -8.03 11.08 2.33
N GLY A 248 -7.79 12.24 1.74
CA GLY A 248 -8.60 13.42 1.98
C GLY A 248 -8.51 13.95 3.42
N GLY A 249 -7.46 13.64 4.15
CA GLY A 249 -7.15 14.26 5.44
C GLY A 249 -7.35 15.78 5.38
N ASN A 250 -7.78 16.41 6.45
CA ASN A 250 -8.17 17.82 6.48
C ASN A 250 -9.36 18.16 5.54
N GLY A 251 -10.34 17.26 5.42
CA GLY A 251 -11.58 17.52 4.69
C GLY A 251 -11.44 17.60 3.17
N GLY A 252 -10.47 16.91 2.60
CA GLY A 252 -10.31 16.88 1.13
C GLY A 252 -9.67 18.14 0.54
N LYS A 253 -8.94 18.92 1.34
CA LYS A 253 -8.31 20.16 0.89
C LYS A 253 -7.36 19.96 -0.30
N LEU A 254 -6.46 18.97 -0.22
CA LEU A 254 -5.49 18.72 -1.28
C LEU A 254 -6.13 18.25 -2.60
N PRO A 255 -7.05 17.26 -2.62
CA PRO A 255 -7.80 16.92 -3.82
C PRO A 255 -8.51 18.12 -4.45
N GLY A 256 -9.16 18.97 -3.64
CA GLY A 256 -9.79 20.20 -4.11
C GLY A 256 -8.80 21.18 -4.74
N GLN A 257 -7.61 21.33 -4.18
CA GLN A 257 -6.55 22.16 -4.75
C GLN A 257 -6.02 21.59 -6.08
N ILE A 258 -5.89 20.27 -6.19
CA ILE A 258 -5.47 19.61 -7.43
C ILE A 258 -6.50 19.86 -8.54
N LEU A 259 -7.79 19.65 -8.27
CA LEU A 259 -8.86 19.89 -9.25
C LEU A 259 -8.91 21.36 -9.67
N ALA A 260 -8.81 22.29 -8.73
CA ALA A 260 -8.75 23.72 -9.04
C ALA A 260 -7.53 24.09 -9.90
N ALA A 261 -6.38 23.47 -9.63
CA ALA A 261 -5.16 23.69 -10.42
C ALA A 261 -5.30 23.10 -11.84
N MET A 262 -5.93 21.94 -11.99
CA MET A 262 -6.24 21.33 -13.29
C MET A 262 -7.17 22.23 -14.11
N GLU A 263 -8.22 22.77 -13.51
CA GLU A 263 -9.14 23.70 -14.17
C GLU A 263 -8.40 24.98 -14.63
N ILE A 264 -7.54 25.56 -13.77
CA ILE A 264 -6.73 26.73 -14.14
C ILE A 264 -5.78 26.40 -15.30
N ALA A 265 -5.14 25.22 -15.27
CA ALA A 265 -4.23 24.79 -16.33
C ALA A 265 -4.99 24.61 -17.66
N ALA A 266 -6.13 23.93 -17.64
CA ALA A 266 -6.98 23.72 -18.80
C ALA A 266 -7.44 25.04 -19.41
N ASN A 267 -7.93 25.97 -18.59
CA ASN A 267 -8.35 27.30 -19.07
C ASN A 267 -7.19 28.12 -19.68
N LYS A 268 -5.95 27.97 -19.15
CA LYS A 268 -4.76 28.66 -19.71
C LYS A 268 -4.28 28.08 -21.03
N THR A 269 -4.59 26.80 -21.30
CA THR A 269 -4.17 26.08 -22.51
C THR A 269 -5.32 25.95 -23.54
N ALA A 270 -6.55 26.35 -23.17
CA ALA A 270 -7.71 26.30 -24.03
C ALA A 270 -7.51 27.16 -25.28
N LYS A 271 -7.88 26.62 -26.45
CA LYS A 271 -7.83 27.32 -27.76
C LYS A 271 -9.02 28.24 -27.95
N GLU A 272 -10.14 27.94 -27.28
CA GLU A 272 -11.39 28.66 -27.37
C GLU A 272 -11.94 28.98 -25.98
N TYR A 273 -12.62 30.13 -25.84
CA TYR A 273 -13.25 30.50 -24.58
C TYR A 273 -14.51 29.68 -24.35
N SER A 274 -14.57 28.95 -23.24
CA SER A 274 -15.81 28.33 -22.76
C SER A 274 -16.40 29.11 -21.59
N ARG A 275 -17.72 29.39 -21.66
CA ARG A 275 -18.44 30.07 -20.57
C ARG A 275 -18.64 29.19 -19.35
N TYR A 276 -18.55 27.89 -19.53
CA TYR A 276 -18.83 26.88 -18.50
C TYR A 276 -17.63 26.07 -18.07
N GLY A 277 -16.42 26.50 -18.37
CA GLY A 277 -15.18 25.83 -18.04
C GLY A 277 -14.58 25.09 -19.25
N SER A 278 -13.49 24.36 -19.01
CA SER A 278 -12.85 23.48 -20.00
C SER A 278 -13.59 22.14 -20.04
N ASP A 279 -13.86 21.63 -21.25
CA ASP A 279 -14.34 20.27 -21.47
C ASP A 279 -13.23 19.23 -21.20
#